data_1019acf2b19f90106828d7b8fb284c34
#
_entry.id   1019acf2b19f90106828d7b8fb284c34
#
_cell.length_a   1.000
_cell.length_b   1.000
_cell.length_c   1.000
_cell.angle_alpha   90.00
_cell.angle_beta   90.00
_cell.angle_gamma   90.00
#
_symmetry.space_group_name_H-M   'P 1'
#
loop_
_entity.id
_entity.type
_entity.pdbx_description
1 polymer ?
#
loop_
_entity_poly.entity_id
_entity_poly.type
_entity_poly.pdbx_seq_one_letter_code
_entity_poly.pdbx_strand_id
1 'polypeptide(L)'
;MSTSPYFAVSGLSLTINGARVALVQSFSVNCLTEREAVCGFGDGVPSGFAKGKTVYEVTLRRAAQIKPAVGDGLDLPSLENFTAELICRGYKTTFTDCQWKRIAEGGAPGTPVFEEMVFVASGRSRTAL
;
A
#
# COMPACT_ATOMS: atom_id res chain seq x y z
N MET A 1 -11.11 24.09 18.88
CA MET A 1 -10.50 22.96 18.16
C MET A 1 -10.15 23.43 16.75
N SER A 2 -8.91 23.28 16.39
CA SER A 2 -8.54 23.68 15.04
C SER A 2 -8.98 22.63 14.03
N THR A 3 -9.61 23.06 12.97
CA THR A 3 -9.91 22.22 11.84
C THR A 3 -8.74 22.30 10.88
N SER A 4 -8.02 21.22 10.73
CA SER A 4 -6.97 21.11 9.75
C SER A 4 -7.58 20.85 8.37
N PRO A 5 -7.13 21.53 7.30
CA PRO A 5 -7.53 21.16 5.95
C PRO A 5 -6.98 19.79 5.52
N TYR A 6 -6.12 19.17 6.32
CA TYR A 6 -5.47 17.89 6.03
C TYR A 6 -6.16 16.75 6.77
N PHE A 7 -7.46 16.59 6.57
CA PHE A 7 -8.21 15.51 7.21
C PHE A 7 -7.86 14.13 6.68
N ALA A 8 -7.19 14.04 5.55
CA ALA A 8 -6.84 12.76 4.95
C ALA A 8 -6.07 11.85 5.90
N VAL A 9 -5.22 12.41 6.75
CA VAL A 9 -4.44 11.63 7.72
C VAL A 9 -5.33 11.05 8.81
N SER A 10 -6.26 11.85 9.35
CA SER A 10 -7.15 11.39 10.42
C SER A 10 -8.23 10.45 9.91
N GLY A 11 -8.59 10.53 8.62
CA GLY A 11 -9.56 9.63 8.01
C GLY A 11 -8.96 8.36 7.43
N LEU A 12 -7.65 8.16 7.59
CA LEU A 12 -6.96 7.01 7.04
C LEU A 12 -7.09 5.81 7.97
N SER A 13 -7.54 4.69 7.42
CA SER A 13 -7.64 3.42 8.13
C SER A 13 -7.18 2.30 7.21
N LEU A 14 -6.34 1.42 7.73
CA LEU A 14 -5.88 0.25 7.02
C LEU A 14 -6.20 -1.00 7.83
N THR A 15 -6.79 -2.00 7.19
CA THR A 15 -6.97 -3.33 7.76
C THR A 15 -6.27 -4.35 6.88
N ILE A 16 -5.67 -5.36 7.52
CA ILE A 16 -5.07 -6.50 6.85
C ILE A 16 -5.72 -7.75 7.39
N ASN A 17 -6.32 -8.54 6.52
CA ASN A 17 -7.09 -9.73 6.89
C ASN A 17 -8.15 -9.44 7.97
N GLY A 18 -8.79 -8.27 7.87
CA GLY A 18 -9.82 -7.85 8.82
C GLY A 18 -9.32 -7.24 10.12
N ALA A 19 -8.02 -7.24 10.36
CA ALA A 19 -7.44 -6.65 11.57
C ALA A 19 -6.85 -5.26 11.27
N ARG A 20 -7.20 -4.28 12.09
CA ARG A 20 -6.75 -2.91 11.91
C ARG A 20 -5.26 -2.77 12.19
N VAL A 21 -4.55 -2.15 11.26
CA VAL A 21 -3.14 -1.81 11.42
C VAL A 21 -3.03 -0.48 12.16
N ALA A 22 -2.32 -0.49 13.29
CA ALA A 22 -2.16 0.69 14.13
C ALA A 22 -1.06 1.60 13.62
N LEU A 23 -1.17 2.89 13.97
CA LEU A 23 -0.10 3.88 13.85
C LEU A 23 0.34 4.19 12.41
N VAL A 24 -0.53 3.96 11.44
CA VAL A 24 -0.23 4.29 10.04
C VAL A 24 -0.17 5.82 9.88
N GLN A 25 0.93 6.30 9.35
CA GLN A 25 1.19 7.73 9.16
C GLN A 25 0.99 8.18 7.73
N SER A 26 1.36 7.33 6.76
CA SER A 26 1.25 7.67 5.35
C SER A 26 1.14 6.41 4.50
N PHE A 27 0.64 6.60 3.30
CA PHE A 27 0.59 5.54 2.29
C PHE A 27 0.77 6.15 0.90
N SER A 28 1.20 5.31 -0.04
CA SER A 28 1.16 5.63 -1.46
C SER A 28 0.84 4.37 -2.25
N VAL A 29 0.17 4.54 -3.39
CA VAL A 29 -0.22 3.44 -4.26
C VAL A 29 0.29 3.73 -5.66
N ASN A 30 1.04 2.78 -6.22
CA ASN A 30 1.49 2.83 -7.61
C ASN A 30 0.84 1.69 -8.39
N CYS A 31 0.25 2.02 -9.52
CA CYS A 31 -0.28 1.02 -10.44
C CYS A 31 0.76 0.79 -11.53
N LEU A 32 1.31 -0.43 -11.56
CA LEU A 32 2.37 -0.80 -12.49
C LEU A 32 1.81 -1.77 -13.52
N THR A 33 1.85 -1.39 -14.79
CA THR A 33 1.40 -2.22 -15.89
C THR A 33 2.56 -2.48 -16.83
N GLU A 34 2.83 -3.76 -17.06
CA GLU A 34 3.80 -4.14 -18.08
C GLU A 34 3.25 -3.83 -19.46
N ARG A 35 4.06 -3.21 -20.29
CA ARG A 35 3.72 -2.93 -21.67
C ARG A 35 4.89 -3.29 -22.55
N GLU A 36 4.59 -4.04 -23.60
CA GLU A 36 5.58 -4.45 -24.58
C GLU A 36 5.24 -3.83 -25.94
N ALA A 37 6.23 -3.21 -26.54
CA ALA A 37 6.06 -2.62 -27.85
C ALA A 37 5.84 -3.71 -28.90
N VAL A 38 4.81 -3.56 -29.71
CA VAL A 38 4.51 -4.47 -30.81
C VAL A 38 4.88 -3.77 -32.10
N CYS A 39 5.87 -4.29 -32.81
CA CYS A 39 6.33 -3.76 -34.08
C CYS A 39 5.94 -4.69 -35.20
N GLY A 40 5.44 -4.13 -36.30
CA GLY A 40 5.27 -4.87 -37.54
C GLY A 40 6.62 -5.19 -38.18
N PHE A 41 6.65 -6.22 -39.02
CA PHE A 41 7.85 -6.60 -39.71
C PHE A 41 8.35 -5.47 -40.62
N GLY A 42 9.58 -5.06 -40.40
CA GLY A 42 10.18 -3.95 -41.15
C GLY A 42 9.84 -2.55 -40.68
N ASP A 43 9.01 -2.42 -39.64
CA ASP A 43 8.64 -1.12 -39.09
C ASP A 43 9.73 -0.59 -38.16
N GLY A 44 10.06 0.68 -38.32
CA GLY A 44 10.97 1.36 -37.40
C GLY A 44 10.31 1.94 -36.17
N VAL A 45 8.97 1.91 -36.10
CA VAL A 45 8.17 2.47 -35.03
C VAL A 45 7.15 1.42 -34.56
N PRO A 46 6.93 1.27 -33.26
CA PRO A 46 5.91 0.34 -32.75
C PRO A 46 4.52 0.68 -33.31
N SER A 47 3.79 -0.33 -33.76
CA SER A 47 2.39 -0.18 -34.18
C SER A 47 1.42 -0.12 -32.99
N GLY A 48 1.88 -0.46 -31.79
CA GLY A 48 1.10 -0.42 -30.57
C GLY A 48 1.86 -1.04 -29.40
N PHE A 49 1.17 -1.24 -28.30
CA PHE A 49 1.72 -1.86 -27.11
C PHE A 49 0.82 -3.00 -26.64
N ALA A 50 1.42 -4.15 -26.39
CA ALA A 50 0.73 -5.24 -25.72
C ALA A 50 0.70 -4.96 -24.22
N LYS A 51 -0.49 -5.02 -23.63
CA LYS A 51 -0.67 -4.88 -22.19
C LYS A 51 -0.36 -6.21 -21.52
N GLY A 52 0.64 -6.22 -20.66
CA GLY A 52 0.95 -7.36 -19.83
C GLY A 52 0.26 -7.29 -18.48
N LYS A 53 0.91 -7.84 -17.49
CA LYS A 53 0.41 -7.94 -16.13
C LYS A 53 0.33 -6.59 -15.45
N THR A 54 -0.74 -6.36 -14.69
CA THR A 54 -0.89 -5.18 -13.84
C THR A 54 -0.75 -5.60 -12.39
N VAL A 55 0.09 -4.89 -11.65
CA VAL A 55 0.23 -5.06 -10.21
C VAL A 55 0.09 -3.71 -9.53
N TYR A 56 -0.34 -3.73 -8.27
CA TYR A 56 -0.47 -2.55 -7.45
C TYR A 56 0.57 -2.62 -6.35
N GLU A 57 1.42 -1.61 -6.27
CA GLU A 57 2.45 -1.52 -5.25
C GLU A 57 1.99 -0.48 -4.22
N VAL A 58 1.87 -0.91 -2.97
CA VAL A 58 1.41 -0.05 -1.87
C VAL A 58 2.54 0.09 -0.88
N THR A 59 2.92 1.33 -0.62
CA THR A 59 3.92 1.68 0.38
C THR A 59 3.22 2.29 1.59
N LEU A 60 3.52 1.75 2.75
CA LEU A 60 3.00 2.23 4.03
C LEU A 60 4.14 2.69 4.91
N ARG A 61 3.87 3.69 5.71
CA ARG A 61 4.77 4.08 6.79
C ARG A 61 3.98 4.18 8.08
N ARG A 62 4.49 3.56 9.13
CA ARG A 62 3.90 3.64 10.46
C ARG A 62 4.95 3.85 11.53
N ALA A 63 4.53 4.38 12.68
CA ALA A 63 5.38 4.43 13.85
C ALA A 63 5.63 3.01 14.35
N ALA A 64 6.86 2.71 14.74
CA ALA A 64 7.20 1.41 15.27
C ALA A 64 6.49 1.17 16.60
N GLN A 65 6.01 -0.05 16.80
CA GLN A 65 5.36 -0.46 18.03
C GLN A 65 6.40 -0.74 19.09
N ILE A 66 6.48 0.14 20.07
CA ILE A 66 7.43 -0.01 21.19
C ILE A 66 6.88 -0.95 22.26
N LYS A 67 5.55 -0.92 22.46
CA LYS A 67 4.88 -1.74 23.49
C LYS A 67 3.72 -2.50 22.85
N PRO A 68 3.61 -3.82 23.07
CA PRO A 68 2.50 -4.59 22.51
C PRO A 68 1.11 -4.07 22.87
N ALA A 69 0.97 -3.44 24.04
CA ALA A 69 -0.30 -2.87 24.47
C ALA A 69 -0.75 -1.65 23.66
N VAL A 70 0.16 -0.99 22.96
CA VAL A 70 -0.12 0.18 22.13
C VAL A 70 -0.31 -0.20 20.67
N GLY A 71 0.22 -1.33 20.27
CA GLY A 71 0.17 -1.81 18.91
C GLY A 71 -1.07 -2.64 18.60
N ASP A 72 -1.11 -3.19 17.42
CA ASP A 72 -2.20 -4.04 16.94
C ASP A 72 -1.99 -5.52 17.20
N GLY A 73 -0.82 -5.92 17.69
CA GLY A 73 -0.47 -7.32 17.95
C GLY A 73 -0.29 -8.17 16.70
N LEU A 74 -0.26 -7.55 15.52
CA LEU A 74 -0.13 -8.26 14.25
C LEU A 74 1.33 -8.55 13.94
N ASP A 75 1.61 -9.79 13.59
CA ASP A 75 2.90 -10.20 13.03
C ASP A 75 2.84 -10.07 11.50
N LEU A 76 2.95 -8.84 11.02
CA LEU A 76 2.78 -8.52 9.60
C LEU A 76 3.78 -9.27 8.71
N PRO A 77 5.07 -9.37 9.06
CA PRO A 77 6.02 -10.06 8.19
C PRO A 77 5.70 -11.53 7.91
N SER A 78 4.94 -12.19 8.79
CA SER A 78 4.59 -13.59 8.62
C SER A 78 3.42 -13.83 7.66
N LEU A 79 2.73 -12.77 7.25
CA LEU A 79 1.53 -12.90 6.42
C LEU A 79 1.89 -13.16 4.96
N GLU A 80 1.14 -14.08 4.35
CA GLU A 80 1.23 -14.38 2.92
C GLU A 80 -0.18 -14.37 2.33
N ASN A 81 -0.29 -13.98 1.07
CA ASN A 81 -1.58 -13.95 0.35
C ASN A 81 -2.67 -13.23 1.13
N PHE A 82 -2.34 -12.07 1.67
CA PHE A 82 -3.29 -11.34 2.50
C PHE A 82 -4.18 -10.40 1.67
N THR A 83 -5.25 -9.93 2.29
CA THR A 83 -6.15 -8.93 1.74
C THR A 83 -6.00 -7.66 2.57
N ALA A 84 -5.79 -6.54 1.91
CA ALA A 84 -5.67 -5.24 2.57
C ALA A 84 -6.83 -4.34 2.16
N GLU A 85 -7.43 -3.64 3.13
CA GLU A 85 -8.46 -2.66 2.89
C GLU A 85 -8.01 -1.29 3.39
N LEU A 86 -8.02 -0.32 2.49
CA LEU A 86 -7.63 1.05 2.78
C LEU A 86 -8.85 1.94 2.71
N ILE A 87 -9.18 2.60 3.81
CA ILE A 87 -10.27 3.57 3.87
C ILE A 87 -9.66 4.95 3.95
N CYS A 88 -9.99 5.78 2.98
CA CYS A 88 -9.50 7.15 2.89
C CYS A 88 -10.48 7.99 2.07
N ARG A 89 -10.80 9.17 2.56
CA ARG A 89 -11.63 10.16 1.86
C ARG A 89 -12.99 9.63 1.37
N GLY A 90 -13.65 8.80 2.17
CA GLY A 90 -14.97 8.28 1.81
C GLY A 90 -14.95 7.13 0.82
N TYR A 91 -13.79 6.58 0.51
CA TYR A 91 -13.64 5.41 -0.35
C TYR A 91 -12.94 4.27 0.39
N LYS A 92 -13.37 3.08 0.08
CA LYS A 92 -12.72 1.85 0.53
C LYS A 92 -12.07 1.19 -0.68
N THR A 93 -10.76 1.03 -0.64
CA THR A 93 -10.00 0.34 -1.65
C THR A 93 -9.56 -1.01 -1.10
N THR A 94 -9.90 -2.08 -1.78
CA THR A 94 -9.54 -3.44 -1.39
C THR A 94 -8.47 -3.97 -2.33
N PHE A 95 -7.36 -4.43 -1.76
CA PHE A 95 -6.26 -5.06 -2.48
C PHE A 95 -6.28 -6.55 -2.17
N THR A 96 -6.26 -7.39 -3.20
CA THR A 96 -6.32 -8.84 -3.07
C THR A 96 -5.03 -9.49 -3.54
N ASP A 97 -4.75 -10.68 -3.03
CA ASP A 97 -3.53 -11.45 -3.30
C ASP A 97 -2.27 -10.62 -3.03
N CYS A 98 -2.22 -10.05 -1.83
CA CYS A 98 -1.11 -9.20 -1.43
C CYS A 98 0.06 -10.04 -0.92
N GLN A 99 1.27 -9.62 -1.31
CA GLN A 99 2.53 -10.21 -0.85
C GLN A 99 3.47 -9.09 -0.42
N TRP A 100 4.20 -9.30 0.65
CA TRP A 100 5.21 -8.34 1.06
C TRP A 100 6.37 -8.34 0.07
N LYS A 101 6.75 -7.15 -0.35
CA LYS A 101 7.93 -6.93 -1.16
C LYS A 101 9.13 -6.54 -0.29
N ARG A 102 8.88 -5.68 0.71
CA ARG A 102 9.93 -5.18 1.59
C ARG A 102 9.32 -4.66 2.89
N ILE A 103 10.00 -4.94 3.98
CA ILE A 103 9.72 -4.33 5.28
C ILE A 103 11.04 -3.81 5.82
N ALA A 104 11.09 -2.52 6.13
CA ALA A 104 12.29 -1.88 6.66
C ALA A 104 11.93 -1.04 7.88
N GLU A 105 12.88 -0.93 8.80
CA GLU A 105 12.77 -0.04 9.94
C GLU A 105 13.84 1.03 9.83
N GLY A 106 13.55 2.22 10.32
CA GLY A 106 14.50 3.31 10.31
C GLY A 106 14.20 4.33 11.38
N GLY A 107 15.17 5.20 11.62
CA GLY A 107 15.07 6.28 12.58
C GLY A 107 16.40 6.99 12.71
N ALA A 108 16.41 8.06 13.48
CA ALA A 108 17.60 8.81 13.80
C ALA A 108 17.56 9.18 15.30
N PRO A 109 18.72 9.48 15.92
CA PRO A 109 18.75 9.91 17.32
C PRO A 109 17.81 11.10 17.52
N GLY A 110 16.97 11.02 18.55
CA GLY A 110 16.00 12.07 18.87
C GLY A 110 14.72 12.05 18.04
N THR A 111 14.57 11.09 17.11
CA THR A 111 13.35 10.91 16.33
C THR A 111 12.69 9.57 16.63
N PRO A 112 11.36 9.46 16.46
CA PRO A 112 10.69 8.17 16.60
C PRO A 112 11.15 7.17 15.54
N VAL A 113 11.24 5.91 15.93
CA VAL A 113 11.50 4.82 14.99
C VAL A 113 10.25 4.60 14.14
N PHE A 114 10.44 4.36 12.86
CA PHE A 114 9.35 4.09 11.93
C PHE A 114 9.59 2.78 11.19
N GLU A 115 8.50 2.21 10.70
CA GLU A 115 8.53 1.07 9.79
C GLU A 115 8.00 1.51 8.42
N GLU A 116 8.69 1.13 7.38
CA GLU A 116 8.24 1.31 6.00
C GLU A 116 8.00 -0.06 5.41
N MET A 117 6.80 -0.27 4.90
CA MET A 117 6.36 -1.56 4.39
C MET A 117 5.83 -1.39 2.98
N VAL A 118 6.28 -2.27 2.10
CA VAL A 118 5.83 -2.27 0.71
C VAL A 118 5.24 -3.64 0.41
N PHE A 119 4.00 -3.66 -0.08
CA PHE A 119 3.40 -4.90 -0.59
C PHE A 119 2.93 -4.71 -2.02
N VAL A 120 2.81 -5.81 -2.74
CA VAL A 120 2.27 -5.85 -4.08
C VAL A 120 0.97 -6.65 -4.08
N ALA A 121 0.00 -6.19 -4.83
CA ALA A 121 -1.30 -6.85 -4.96
C ALA A 121 -1.61 -7.11 -6.44
N SER A 122 -2.24 -8.24 -6.73
CA SER A 122 -2.65 -8.56 -8.09
C SER A 122 -4.03 -8.02 -8.42
N GLY A 123 -4.87 -7.72 -7.43
CA GLY A 123 -6.20 -7.20 -7.62
C GLY A 123 -6.49 -5.97 -6.79
N ARG A 124 -7.36 -5.12 -7.31
CA ARG A 124 -7.82 -3.91 -6.62
C ARG A 124 -9.27 -3.64 -6.98
N SER A 125 -10.07 -3.29 -5.98
CA SER A 125 -11.42 -2.77 -6.17
C SER A 125 -11.64 -1.57 -5.26
N ARG A 126 -12.52 -0.66 -5.66
CA ARG A 126 -12.83 0.53 -4.89
C ARG A 126 -14.33 0.71 -4.80
N THR A 127 -14.82 1.00 -3.61
CA THR A 127 -16.22 1.31 -3.34
C THR A 127 -16.34 2.61 -2.56
N ALA A 128 -17.38 3.38 -2.86
CA ALA A 128 -17.72 4.53 -2.04
C ALA A 128 -18.35 4.06 -0.73
N LEU A 129 -18.05 4.76 0.33
CA LEU A 129 -18.66 4.51 1.64
C LEU A 129 -20.01 5.20 1.76
#